data_ed19dce4e30ea666cd6e23bc7c4018b6
#
_entry.id   ed19dce4e30ea666cd6e23bc7c4018b6
#
_cell.length_a   1.000
_cell.length_b   1.000
_cell.length_c   1.000
_cell.angle_alpha   90.00
_cell.angle_beta   90.00
_cell.angle_gamma   90.00
#
_symmetry.space_group_name_H-M   'P 1'
#
loop_
_entity.id
_entity.type
_entity.pdbx_description
1 polymer ?
#
loop_
_entity_poly.entity_id
_entity_poly.type
_entity_poly.pdbx_seq_one_letter_code
_entity_poly.pdbx_strand_id
1 'polypeptide(L)'
;MSMKDNVNRRRTLRIGAAIAVAGSIICAATAGATPAMAQQQQKPNIVIIWGDDIGQSNISAYSRGLMGYKTPNIDRIATEGMMFTDYYGEQSCTAGRASFITGQSGLRTGMTKVGLPGATLGLQKEDPTIAEMLKPLGYATGQFGKNHLGDRNDFLPTVHGFDEFYGNLYHLNAEEEPELPDYPKDPAFRAKYGPRGVLDCKASNTDDPTVDPRFGKVGKQVCKDTGPLTKARMLTIDDDIADRAADFIKRQNTAGKPVFVWVNFTHMHLRTHTKPASIGQSGRWQSPYHDTMIDHDKNVGTVLKTLDDLGITDNTFVMYSTDNGPHMNTWPDGAMTPFRSEKNTNWEGAYRVPSMFRWPGKIKPGQVSNDIVAHYDLLPTLVAIGGDTQVKDKLLKGYKVGDMTYKVHLDGDNLVPYLTGQVDKSPRDSFFYINDDQQLVALRYDNWKIVFMEQRAPGTLLVWANPFTNLRFPKMFNLRTDPYERADVTSNTYYDWILDHSFLGVPAQDYVGQFLATFRDYPQRQKAATFNLDDIFAKLKEGSAK
;
A
#
# COMPACT_ATOMS: atom_id res chain seq x y z
N MET A 1 -37.40 23.77 51.46
CA MET A 1 -36.80 24.04 52.79
C MET A 1 -35.36 24.37 52.50
N SER A 2 -35.06 25.61 52.31
CA SER A 2 -34.65 26.72 53.23
C SER A 2 -33.24 26.45 53.76
N MET A 3 -32.34 27.20 53.33
CA MET A 3 -31.79 28.56 53.61
C MET A 3 -30.36 28.41 54.15
N LYS A 4 -29.49 29.15 53.61
CA LYS A 4 -28.88 30.49 53.87
C LYS A 4 -27.50 30.39 54.52
N ASP A 5 -26.59 31.02 53.91
CA ASP A 5 -25.86 32.30 54.13
C ASP A 5 -24.75 32.26 55.20
N ASN A 6 -23.52 32.70 54.92
CA ASN A 6 -23.00 34.05 55.20
C ASN A 6 -21.43 34.08 55.10
N VAL A 7 -20.88 34.94 54.27
CA VAL A 7 -20.34 36.29 54.47
C VAL A 7 -18.93 36.44 55.11
N ASN A 8 -18.06 36.97 54.24
CA ASN A 8 -17.01 38.01 54.47
C ASN A 8 -16.19 38.09 55.78
N ARG A 9 -14.85 38.21 55.59
CA ARG A 9 -14.11 39.38 56.12
C ARG A 9 -12.73 39.58 55.50
N ARG A 10 -12.56 40.79 54.94
CA ARG A 10 -11.28 41.44 54.61
C ARG A 10 -10.50 41.78 55.89
N ARG A 11 -9.15 41.75 55.80
CA ARG A 11 -8.29 42.69 56.55
C ARG A 11 -6.99 42.95 55.79
N THR A 12 -6.86 44.18 55.37
CA THR A 12 -5.65 44.93 55.00
C THR A 12 -4.83 45.25 56.23
N LEU A 13 -3.49 45.20 56.15
CA LEU A 13 -2.61 46.10 56.91
C LEU A 13 -1.33 46.38 56.12
N ARG A 14 -0.94 47.66 56.26
CA ARG A 14 0.13 48.35 55.53
C ARG A 14 1.42 48.46 56.36
N ILE A 15 2.56 48.69 55.65
CA ILE A 15 3.67 49.61 55.92
C ILE A 15 4.89 49.07 56.69
N GLY A 16 6.06 49.31 56.11
CA GLY A 16 7.34 49.41 56.78
C GLY A 16 8.53 49.37 55.82
N ALA A 17 8.97 50.55 55.31
CA ALA A 17 10.20 50.73 54.57
C ALA A 17 11.41 50.79 55.48
N ALA A 18 12.54 50.16 55.10
CA ALA A 18 13.87 50.55 55.60
C ALA A 18 14.91 50.30 54.50
N ILE A 19 15.58 51.39 54.16
CA ILE A 19 16.69 51.48 53.22
C ILE A 19 17.99 51.10 53.95
N ALA A 20 18.77 50.18 53.41
CA ALA A 20 20.20 50.05 53.76
C ALA A 20 21.01 49.88 52.46
N VAL A 21 21.82 50.87 52.18
CA VAL A 21 22.85 50.89 51.12
C VAL A 21 24.08 50.13 51.61
N ALA A 22 24.47 49.10 50.88
CA ALA A 22 25.82 48.52 51.00
C ALA A 22 26.30 48.17 49.58
N GLY A 23 27.31 48.88 49.12
CA GLY A 23 27.96 48.64 47.84
C GLY A 23 28.71 47.31 47.84
N SER A 24 28.52 46.54 46.80
CA SER A 24 29.37 45.38 46.48
C SER A 24 29.67 45.37 45.00
N ILE A 25 30.90 45.37 44.68
CA ILE A 25 31.49 45.30 43.35
C ILE A 25 31.03 43.98 42.69
N ILE A 26 30.26 44.05 41.63
CA ILE A 26 29.89 42.92 40.81
C ILE A 26 30.89 42.80 39.67
N CYS A 27 31.83 41.81 39.77
CA CYS A 27 32.53 41.27 38.60
C CYS A 27 31.51 40.61 37.67
N ALA A 28 31.22 41.24 36.57
CA ALA A 28 30.41 40.65 35.49
C ALA A 28 31.23 39.57 34.78
N ALA A 29 31.04 38.30 35.18
CA ALA A 29 31.39 37.16 34.36
C ALA A 29 30.35 37.07 33.25
N THR A 30 30.67 37.55 32.06
CA THR A 30 29.91 37.26 30.84
C THR A 30 30.06 35.79 30.51
N ALA A 31 29.19 34.92 31.06
CA ALA A 31 28.99 33.60 30.55
C ALA A 31 28.38 33.76 29.15
N GLY A 32 29.22 33.56 28.14
CA GLY A 32 28.78 33.45 26.75
C GLY A 32 27.76 32.32 26.64
N ALA A 33 26.48 32.66 26.60
CA ALA A 33 25.44 31.73 26.14
C ALA A 33 25.75 31.42 24.68
N THR A 34 26.39 30.30 24.42
CA THR A 34 26.41 29.69 23.10
C THR A 34 24.93 29.52 22.70
N PRO A 35 24.48 30.10 21.55
CA PRO A 35 23.15 29.81 21.09
C PRO A 35 23.05 28.30 20.93
N ALA A 36 22.12 27.68 21.67
CA ALA A 36 21.73 26.32 21.41
C ALA A 36 21.30 26.30 19.93
N MET A 37 22.14 25.77 19.07
CA MET A 37 21.73 25.45 17.70
C MET A 37 20.47 24.63 17.85
N ALA A 38 19.34 25.17 17.43
CA ALA A 38 18.09 24.42 17.34
C ALA A 38 18.43 23.19 16.51
N GLN A 39 18.49 22.04 17.15
CA GLN A 39 18.74 20.76 16.48
C GLN A 39 17.64 20.62 15.44
N GLN A 40 17.97 20.82 14.18
CA GLN A 40 17.01 20.73 13.09
C GLN A 40 16.36 19.35 13.20
N GLN A 41 15.09 19.32 13.54
CA GLN A 41 14.37 18.07 13.81
C GLN A 41 14.55 17.17 12.58
N GLN A 42 15.23 16.05 12.75
CA GLN A 42 15.51 15.11 11.66
C GLN A 42 14.18 14.62 11.10
N LYS A 43 14.02 14.68 9.77
CA LYS A 43 12.81 14.20 9.09
C LYS A 43 12.57 12.72 9.45
N PRO A 44 11.31 12.30 9.65
CA PRO A 44 11.02 10.91 9.99
C PRO A 44 11.42 9.96 8.87
N ASN A 45 11.89 8.76 9.23
CA ASN A 45 12.00 7.67 8.29
C ASN A 45 10.60 7.13 7.95
N ILE A 46 10.46 6.55 6.78
CA ILE A 46 9.21 5.97 6.27
C ILE A 46 9.53 4.55 5.80
N VAL A 47 8.97 3.55 6.48
CA VAL A 47 9.17 2.13 6.16
C VAL A 47 7.82 1.46 5.94
N ILE A 48 7.59 1.02 4.72
CA ILE A 48 6.37 0.34 4.29
C ILE A 48 6.71 -1.12 4.06
N ILE A 49 5.99 -2.03 4.71
CA ILE A 49 6.23 -3.47 4.65
C ILE A 49 4.95 -4.14 4.16
N TRP A 50 5.05 -4.87 3.06
CA TRP A 50 3.94 -5.61 2.47
C TRP A 50 4.21 -7.09 2.34
N GLY A 51 3.17 -7.89 2.62
CA GLY A 51 3.07 -9.24 2.07
C GLY A 51 2.31 -9.22 0.74
N ASP A 52 2.03 -10.37 0.19
CA ASP A 52 1.33 -10.57 -1.09
C ASP A 52 0.14 -11.51 -0.88
N ASP A 53 -1.07 -11.11 -1.28
CA ASP A 53 -2.30 -11.90 -1.14
C ASP A 53 -2.64 -12.32 0.31
N ILE A 54 -2.35 -11.49 1.33
CA ILE A 54 -2.60 -11.82 2.73
C ILE A 54 -3.98 -11.32 3.18
N GLY A 55 -4.78 -12.23 3.75
CA GLY A 55 -6.09 -11.88 4.30
C GLY A 55 -6.02 -11.44 5.77
N GLN A 56 -7.05 -10.73 6.24
CA GLN A 56 -7.13 -10.30 7.64
C GLN A 56 -7.07 -11.47 8.62
N SER A 57 -7.68 -12.62 8.28
CA SER A 57 -7.65 -13.81 9.15
C SER A 57 -6.24 -14.36 9.37
N ASN A 58 -5.32 -14.12 8.44
CA ASN A 58 -3.94 -14.61 8.50
C ASN A 58 -3.06 -13.83 9.49
N ILE A 59 -3.50 -12.67 9.97
CA ILE A 59 -2.79 -11.82 10.92
C ILE A 59 -3.41 -11.95 12.31
N SER A 60 -2.60 -12.35 13.30
CA SER A 60 -3.15 -12.64 14.64
C SER A 60 -3.66 -11.41 15.38
N ALA A 61 -3.24 -10.21 15.05
CA ALA A 61 -3.85 -8.97 15.57
C ALA A 61 -5.35 -8.88 15.23
N TYR A 62 -5.77 -9.31 14.03
CA TYR A 62 -7.18 -9.35 13.63
C TYR A 62 -7.90 -10.60 14.10
N SER A 63 -7.29 -11.78 13.92
CA SER A 63 -7.93 -13.09 14.14
C SER A 63 -7.80 -13.62 15.55
N ARG A 64 -6.97 -12.99 16.41
CA ARG A 64 -6.63 -13.48 17.77
C ARG A 64 -6.02 -14.89 17.77
N GLY A 65 -5.41 -15.31 16.65
CA GLY A 65 -4.82 -16.63 16.50
C GLY A 65 -5.82 -17.70 16.06
N LEU A 66 -6.98 -17.33 15.51
CA LEU A 66 -8.00 -18.26 14.97
C LEU A 66 -7.39 -19.26 13.98
N MET A 67 -6.39 -18.84 13.20
CA MET A 67 -5.70 -19.68 12.21
C MET A 67 -4.70 -20.67 12.83
N GLY A 68 -4.58 -20.72 14.18
CA GLY A 68 -3.74 -21.70 14.90
C GLY A 68 -2.27 -21.29 15.06
N TYR A 69 -1.86 -20.14 14.53
CA TYR A 69 -0.51 -19.56 14.69
C TYR A 69 -0.62 -18.07 15.08
N LYS A 70 0.52 -17.42 15.32
CA LYS A 70 0.62 -16.01 15.66
C LYS A 70 1.64 -15.29 14.79
N THR A 71 1.46 -13.99 14.63
CA THR A 71 2.31 -13.07 13.88
C THR A 71 2.80 -11.94 14.80
N PRO A 72 3.64 -12.24 15.81
CA PRO A 72 3.95 -11.29 16.90
C PRO A 72 4.67 -10.02 16.42
N ASN A 73 5.48 -10.10 15.37
CA ASN A 73 6.18 -8.93 14.84
C ASN A 73 5.22 -7.99 14.09
N ILE A 74 4.31 -8.54 13.30
CA ILE A 74 3.25 -7.78 12.64
C ILE A 74 2.28 -7.21 13.68
N ASP A 75 1.87 -8.02 14.67
CA ASP A 75 0.98 -7.62 15.76
C ASP A 75 1.56 -6.46 16.58
N ARG A 76 2.89 -6.37 16.71
CA ARG A 76 3.60 -5.27 17.37
C ARG A 76 3.26 -3.93 16.70
N ILE A 77 3.18 -3.87 15.36
CA ILE A 77 2.83 -2.64 14.65
C ILE A 77 1.41 -2.18 15.03
N ALA A 78 0.46 -3.12 15.17
CA ALA A 78 -0.90 -2.84 15.60
C ALA A 78 -0.96 -2.36 17.06
N THR A 79 -0.24 -3.05 17.97
CA THR A 79 -0.29 -2.74 19.40
C THR A 79 0.43 -1.45 19.77
N GLU A 80 1.52 -1.13 19.07
CA GLU A 80 2.27 0.13 19.24
C GLU A 80 1.74 1.27 18.36
N GLY A 81 0.67 1.06 17.59
CA GLY A 81 0.11 2.02 16.67
C GLY A 81 -1.40 1.92 16.51
N MET A 82 -1.88 2.03 15.28
CA MET A 82 -3.30 2.00 14.90
C MET A 82 -3.54 0.89 13.86
N MET A 83 -4.56 0.07 14.12
CA MET A 83 -5.05 -0.97 13.22
C MET A 83 -6.34 -0.53 12.54
N PHE A 84 -6.49 -0.82 11.26
CA PHE A 84 -7.66 -0.46 10.46
C PHE A 84 -8.49 -1.69 10.12
N THR A 85 -9.79 -1.63 10.35
CA THR A 85 -10.74 -2.69 9.94
C THR A 85 -11.28 -2.42 8.52
N ASP A 86 -11.29 -1.17 8.10
CA ASP A 86 -11.88 -0.69 6.85
C ASP A 86 -10.81 -0.05 5.93
N TYR A 87 -9.67 -0.75 5.80
CA TYR A 87 -8.61 -0.36 4.89
C TYR A 87 -8.76 -1.08 3.55
N TYR A 88 -8.70 -0.30 2.47
CA TYR A 88 -8.92 -0.78 1.11
C TYR A 88 -7.63 -0.82 0.29
N GLY A 89 -7.31 -2.02 -0.20
CA GLY A 89 -6.39 -2.23 -1.31
C GLY A 89 -7.14 -2.12 -2.65
N GLU A 90 -6.67 -2.87 -3.63
CA GLU A 90 -7.37 -3.04 -4.90
C GLU A 90 -7.65 -4.52 -5.13
N GLN A 91 -8.30 -4.86 -6.24
CA GLN A 91 -8.73 -6.22 -6.53
C GLN A 91 -7.58 -7.19 -6.86
N SER A 92 -6.39 -6.69 -7.24
CA SER A 92 -5.23 -7.52 -7.61
C SER A 92 -3.89 -6.80 -7.45
N CYS A 93 -2.78 -7.57 -7.53
CA CYS A 93 -1.44 -7.09 -7.19
C CYS A 93 -1.00 -5.83 -7.95
N THR A 94 -1.05 -5.83 -9.28
CA THR A 94 -0.64 -4.68 -10.09
C THR A 94 -1.47 -3.46 -9.74
N ALA A 95 -2.79 -3.62 -9.57
CA ALA A 95 -3.69 -2.53 -9.22
C ALA A 95 -3.38 -1.95 -7.83
N GLY A 96 -3.24 -2.82 -6.81
CA GLY A 96 -2.92 -2.37 -5.45
C GLY A 96 -1.57 -1.65 -5.36
N ARG A 97 -0.55 -2.20 -6.03
CA ARG A 97 0.79 -1.60 -6.05
C ARG A 97 0.81 -0.28 -6.80
N ALA A 98 0.10 -0.18 -7.93
CA ALA A 98 -0.01 1.06 -8.70
C ALA A 98 -0.76 2.14 -7.92
N SER A 99 -1.91 1.81 -7.31
CA SER A 99 -2.71 2.79 -6.56
C SER A 99 -1.96 3.35 -5.35
N PHE A 100 -1.23 2.50 -4.63
CA PHE A 100 -0.37 2.91 -3.53
C PHE A 100 0.73 3.87 -3.97
N ILE A 101 1.55 3.44 -4.96
CA ILE A 101 2.77 4.19 -5.28
C ILE A 101 2.47 5.51 -6.02
N THR A 102 1.33 5.60 -6.74
CA THR A 102 0.96 6.79 -7.51
C THR A 102 -0.08 7.68 -6.83
N GLY A 103 -0.76 7.22 -5.78
CA GLY A 103 -1.86 7.96 -5.14
C GLY A 103 -3.10 8.11 -6.02
N GLN A 104 -3.24 7.28 -7.06
CA GLN A 104 -4.29 7.34 -8.06
C GLN A 104 -5.08 6.03 -8.11
N SER A 105 -6.38 6.11 -8.37
CA SER A 105 -7.21 4.94 -8.68
C SER A 105 -6.66 4.18 -9.89
N GLY A 106 -6.78 2.86 -9.89
CA GLY A 106 -6.41 2.01 -11.02
C GLY A 106 -7.06 2.43 -12.35
N LEU A 107 -8.24 3.04 -12.30
CA LEU A 107 -8.91 3.57 -13.49
C LEU A 107 -8.11 4.70 -14.15
N ARG A 108 -7.37 5.53 -13.38
CA ARG A 108 -6.55 6.62 -13.96
C ARG A 108 -5.29 6.10 -14.61
N THR A 109 -4.55 5.25 -13.90
CA THR A 109 -3.28 4.71 -14.40
C THR A 109 -3.46 3.67 -15.49
N GLY A 110 -4.62 3.01 -15.55
CA GLY A 110 -4.88 1.87 -16.44
C GLY A 110 -4.23 0.56 -15.97
N MET A 111 -3.61 0.55 -14.79
CA MET A 111 -2.92 -0.61 -14.24
C MET A 111 -3.83 -1.45 -13.36
N THR A 112 -4.93 -1.94 -13.90
CA THR A 112 -5.94 -2.70 -13.16
C THR A 112 -5.77 -4.21 -13.28
N LYS A 113 -5.13 -4.70 -14.35
CA LYS A 113 -4.94 -6.14 -14.60
C LYS A 113 -3.52 -6.57 -14.24
N VAL A 114 -3.37 -7.79 -13.71
CA VAL A 114 -2.05 -8.36 -13.38
C VAL A 114 -1.14 -8.37 -14.60
N GLY A 115 0.09 -7.87 -14.42
CA GLY A 115 1.13 -7.89 -15.45
C GLY A 115 1.69 -9.30 -15.65
N LEU A 116 1.84 -9.71 -16.92
CA LEU A 116 2.49 -10.95 -17.30
C LEU A 116 3.84 -10.66 -17.96
N PRO A 117 4.78 -11.64 -18.01
CA PRO A 117 6.03 -11.49 -18.72
C PRO A 117 5.82 -11.08 -20.17
N GLY A 118 6.52 -10.01 -20.60
CA GLY A 118 6.43 -9.48 -21.97
C GLY A 118 5.23 -8.55 -22.22
N ALA A 119 4.43 -8.23 -21.22
CA ALA A 119 3.36 -7.22 -21.34
C ALA A 119 3.96 -5.84 -21.67
N THR A 120 3.32 -5.12 -22.60
CA THR A 120 3.77 -3.78 -23.01
C THR A 120 3.29 -2.67 -22.09
N LEU A 121 2.40 -2.99 -21.15
CA LEU A 121 1.82 -2.07 -20.19
C LEU A 121 2.60 -2.07 -18.88
N GLY A 122 2.77 -0.91 -18.29
CA GLY A 122 3.44 -0.72 -17.01
C GLY A 122 3.30 0.70 -16.53
N LEU A 123 4.02 1.05 -15.46
CA LEU A 123 4.01 2.37 -14.86
C LEU A 123 4.55 3.40 -15.84
N GLN A 124 3.72 4.38 -16.18
CA GLN A 124 4.08 5.42 -17.14
C GLN A 124 4.83 6.55 -16.45
N LYS A 125 5.77 7.17 -17.17
CA LYS A 125 6.61 8.27 -16.66
C LYS A 125 5.82 9.53 -16.26
N GLU A 126 4.60 9.67 -16.73
CA GLU A 126 3.70 10.77 -16.40
C GLU A 126 2.95 10.57 -15.06
N ASP A 127 2.98 9.35 -14.51
CA ASP A 127 2.37 9.05 -13.22
C ASP A 127 3.42 9.22 -12.11
N PRO A 128 3.23 10.19 -11.19
CA PRO A 128 4.17 10.43 -10.11
C PRO A 128 4.19 9.26 -9.13
N THR A 129 5.34 9.03 -8.51
CA THR A 129 5.48 8.06 -7.43
C THR A 129 5.76 8.73 -6.09
N ILE A 130 5.47 8.04 -5.00
CA ILE A 130 5.88 8.47 -3.65
C ILE A 130 7.38 8.74 -3.60
N ALA A 131 8.20 7.88 -4.24
CA ALA A 131 9.66 8.02 -4.26
C ALA A 131 10.09 9.31 -4.96
N GLU A 132 9.51 9.62 -6.13
CA GLU A 132 9.79 10.88 -6.86
C GLU A 132 9.39 12.11 -6.05
N MET A 133 8.29 12.05 -5.31
CA MET A 133 7.83 13.18 -4.49
C MET A 133 8.65 13.35 -3.21
N LEU A 134 9.20 12.31 -2.64
CA LEU A 134 10.04 12.37 -1.43
C LEU A 134 11.50 12.72 -1.72
N LYS A 135 12.01 12.41 -2.90
CA LYS A 135 13.42 12.66 -3.27
C LYS A 135 13.82 14.14 -3.16
N PRO A 136 13.04 15.13 -3.67
CA PRO A 136 13.33 16.56 -3.47
C PRO A 136 13.29 16.99 -2.00
N LEU A 137 12.61 16.21 -1.15
CA LEU A 137 12.56 16.46 0.29
C LEU A 137 13.78 15.88 1.03
N GLY A 138 14.76 15.29 0.33
CA GLY A 138 16.02 14.80 0.87
C GLY A 138 16.04 13.34 1.30
N TYR A 139 14.99 12.57 0.98
CA TYR A 139 14.93 11.14 1.27
C TYR A 139 15.85 10.32 0.36
N ALA A 140 16.52 9.34 0.96
CA ALA A 140 17.05 8.20 0.22
C ALA A 140 15.93 7.16 0.04
N THR A 141 15.81 6.60 -1.16
CA THR A 141 14.64 5.81 -1.55
C THR A 141 15.04 4.41 -2.01
N GLY A 142 14.45 3.37 -1.41
CA GLY A 142 14.74 1.98 -1.74
C GLY A 142 13.48 1.14 -1.88
N GLN A 143 13.43 0.27 -2.90
CA GLN A 143 12.39 -0.74 -3.05
C GLN A 143 13.02 -2.13 -3.08
N PHE A 144 12.53 -3.02 -2.22
CA PHE A 144 13.06 -4.36 -2.07
C PHE A 144 11.94 -5.40 -2.15
N GLY A 145 12.03 -6.34 -3.11
CA GLY A 145 11.05 -7.37 -3.37
C GLY A 145 10.23 -7.17 -4.63
N LYS A 146 9.03 -7.73 -4.67
CA LYS A 146 8.15 -7.74 -5.84
C LYS A 146 7.75 -6.33 -6.27
N ASN A 147 8.01 -5.96 -7.55
CA ASN A 147 7.55 -4.69 -8.14
C ASN A 147 6.17 -4.80 -8.79
N HIS A 148 6.00 -5.66 -9.78
CA HIS A 148 4.76 -5.96 -10.52
C HIS A 148 4.09 -4.77 -11.23
N LEU A 149 4.90 -3.79 -11.67
CA LEU A 149 4.44 -2.58 -12.38
C LEU A 149 4.99 -2.51 -13.82
N GLY A 150 5.30 -3.67 -14.41
CA GLY A 150 5.86 -3.83 -15.74
C GLY A 150 7.33 -4.29 -15.72
N ASP A 151 7.80 -4.88 -16.86
CA ASP A 151 9.11 -5.49 -16.97
C ASP A 151 10.08 -4.75 -17.91
N ARG A 152 9.62 -3.72 -18.62
CA ARG A 152 10.48 -2.89 -19.46
C ARG A 152 11.37 -2.01 -18.60
N ASN A 153 12.51 -1.63 -19.16
CA ASN A 153 13.48 -0.77 -18.47
C ASN A 153 12.90 0.58 -18.04
N ASP A 154 11.98 1.14 -18.82
CA ASP A 154 11.28 2.38 -18.56
C ASP A 154 10.18 2.27 -17.48
N PHE A 155 9.89 1.06 -16.98
CA PHE A 155 8.93 0.81 -15.89
C PHE A 155 9.60 0.43 -14.55
N LEU A 156 10.93 0.32 -14.53
CA LEU A 156 11.64 -0.13 -13.33
C LEU A 156 11.67 0.95 -12.24
N PRO A 157 11.69 0.57 -10.96
CA PRO A 157 11.66 1.52 -9.85
C PRO A 157 12.76 2.59 -9.90
N THR A 158 13.94 2.25 -10.40
CA THR A 158 15.09 3.15 -10.44
C THR A 158 14.98 4.31 -11.45
N VAL A 159 14.05 4.23 -12.40
CA VAL A 159 13.68 5.37 -13.26
C VAL A 159 12.39 6.07 -12.81
N HIS A 160 11.78 5.58 -11.72
CA HIS A 160 10.61 6.13 -11.06
C HIS A 160 10.89 6.58 -9.61
N GLY A 161 12.09 7.17 -9.39
CA GLY A 161 12.42 7.85 -8.14
C GLY A 161 13.15 7.02 -7.09
N PHE A 162 13.24 5.70 -7.20
CA PHE A 162 14.01 4.90 -6.26
C PHE A 162 15.52 4.95 -6.56
N ASP A 163 16.34 5.11 -5.52
CA ASP A 163 17.80 5.07 -5.64
C ASP A 163 18.30 3.64 -5.83
N GLU A 164 17.66 2.66 -5.16
CA GLU A 164 18.01 1.25 -5.25
C GLU A 164 16.74 0.39 -5.39
N PHE A 165 16.84 -0.67 -6.19
CA PHE A 165 15.84 -1.70 -6.35
C PHE A 165 16.50 -3.09 -6.35
N TYR A 166 15.96 -4.01 -5.54
CA TYR A 166 16.29 -5.42 -5.61
C TYR A 166 15.02 -6.25 -5.53
N GLY A 167 14.73 -7.06 -6.57
CA GLY A 167 13.53 -7.90 -6.54
C GLY A 167 13.12 -8.48 -7.89
N ASN A 168 12.01 -9.18 -7.85
CA ASN A 168 11.32 -9.77 -8.99
C ASN A 168 10.25 -8.84 -9.55
N LEU A 169 9.83 -9.11 -10.80
CA LEU A 169 8.92 -8.24 -11.53
C LEU A 169 7.51 -8.82 -11.68
N TYR A 170 7.30 -10.08 -11.30
CA TYR A 170 6.05 -10.80 -11.48
C TYR A 170 5.63 -11.53 -10.22
N HIS A 171 4.48 -12.21 -10.28
CA HIS A 171 3.99 -13.12 -9.24
C HIS A 171 4.71 -14.48 -9.30
N LEU A 172 4.73 -15.23 -8.19
CA LEU A 172 5.52 -16.45 -8.05
C LEU A 172 5.19 -17.52 -9.07
N ASN A 173 3.92 -17.73 -9.44
CA ASN A 173 3.56 -18.73 -10.42
C ASN A 173 4.12 -18.43 -11.83
N ALA A 174 4.22 -17.16 -12.24
CA ALA A 174 4.87 -16.82 -13.51
C ALA A 174 6.39 -17.03 -13.46
N GLU A 175 7.00 -16.78 -12.31
CA GLU A 175 8.44 -16.97 -12.11
C GLU A 175 8.85 -18.46 -12.19
N GLU A 176 7.97 -19.38 -11.72
CA GLU A 176 8.28 -20.82 -11.74
C GLU A 176 7.88 -21.55 -13.03
N GLU A 177 7.11 -20.92 -13.95
CA GLU A 177 6.68 -21.53 -15.21
C GLU A 177 7.83 -22.19 -16.00
N PRO A 178 9.04 -21.59 -16.10
CA PRO A 178 10.15 -22.22 -16.81
C PRO A 178 10.62 -23.57 -16.24
N GLU A 179 10.21 -23.91 -15.01
CA GLU A 179 10.53 -25.19 -14.36
C GLU A 179 9.45 -26.26 -14.56
N LEU A 180 8.34 -25.92 -15.24
CA LEU A 180 7.30 -26.90 -15.56
C LEU A 180 7.80 -27.94 -16.58
N PRO A 181 7.37 -29.21 -16.47
CA PRO A 181 7.82 -30.27 -17.36
C PRO A 181 7.56 -30.03 -18.85
N ASP A 182 6.44 -29.36 -19.15
CA ASP A 182 5.95 -29.06 -20.49
C ASP A 182 6.27 -27.63 -20.97
N TYR A 183 7.04 -26.86 -20.20
CA TYR A 183 7.52 -25.55 -20.65
C TYR A 183 8.45 -25.73 -21.86
N PRO A 184 8.33 -24.92 -22.94
CA PRO A 184 9.16 -25.03 -24.14
C PRO A 184 10.65 -25.01 -23.81
N LYS A 185 11.38 -26.05 -24.30
CA LYS A 185 12.81 -26.21 -24.00
C LYS A 185 13.72 -25.36 -24.87
N ASP A 186 13.17 -24.72 -25.91
CA ASP A 186 13.92 -23.79 -26.75
C ASP A 186 14.34 -22.54 -25.94
N PRO A 187 15.65 -22.28 -25.80
CA PRO A 187 16.13 -21.08 -25.10
C PRO A 187 15.61 -19.76 -25.71
N ALA A 188 15.35 -19.74 -27.03
CA ALA A 188 14.81 -18.56 -27.71
C ALA A 188 13.36 -18.24 -27.22
N PHE A 189 12.57 -19.27 -26.93
CA PHE A 189 11.25 -19.09 -26.36
C PHE A 189 11.33 -18.40 -25.00
N ARG A 190 12.18 -18.88 -24.09
CA ARG A 190 12.38 -18.27 -22.79
C ARG A 190 12.92 -16.86 -22.89
N ALA A 191 13.89 -16.60 -23.76
CA ALA A 191 14.45 -15.27 -23.96
C ALA A 191 13.39 -14.26 -24.44
N LYS A 192 12.40 -14.70 -25.22
CA LYS A 192 11.36 -13.86 -25.78
C LYS A 192 10.14 -13.70 -24.84
N TYR A 193 9.71 -14.75 -24.17
CA TYR A 193 8.44 -14.81 -23.46
C TYR A 193 8.55 -15.14 -21.96
N GLY A 194 9.69 -15.65 -21.49
CA GLY A 194 9.87 -16.05 -20.10
C GLY A 194 9.99 -14.87 -19.15
N PRO A 195 9.86 -15.09 -17.83
CA PRO A 195 10.06 -14.05 -16.84
C PRO A 195 11.51 -13.54 -16.85
N ARG A 196 11.67 -12.24 -16.62
CA ARG A 196 12.96 -11.60 -16.36
C ARG A 196 13.44 -12.04 -14.97
N GLY A 197 14.74 -12.19 -14.76
CA GLY A 197 15.27 -12.63 -13.47
C GLY A 197 15.11 -11.57 -12.36
N VAL A 198 15.57 -11.94 -11.16
CA VAL A 198 15.65 -11.02 -10.03
C VAL A 198 16.69 -9.94 -10.34
N LEU A 199 16.27 -8.69 -10.32
CA LEU A 199 17.12 -7.55 -10.67
C LEU A 199 17.76 -6.93 -9.42
N ASP A 200 19.00 -6.46 -9.57
CA ASP A 200 19.72 -5.57 -8.64
C ASP A 200 20.05 -4.29 -9.40
N CYS A 201 19.30 -3.21 -9.12
CA CYS A 201 19.36 -1.96 -9.87
C CYS A 201 19.72 -0.79 -8.97
N LYS A 202 20.47 0.15 -9.55
CA LYS A 202 20.76 1.47 -8.94
C LYS A 202 20.43 2.58 -9.93
N ALA A 203 19.81 3.65 -9.45
CA ALA A 203 19.62 4.86 -10.24
C ALA A 203 20.97 5.48 -10.61
N SER A 204 21.06 6.09 -11.79
CA SER A 204 22.25 6.72 -12.33
C SER A 204 21.93 8.13 -12.82
N ASN A 205 22.90 9.04 -12.68
CA ASN A 205 22.82 10.36 -13.33
C ASN A 205 23.20 10.29 -14.83
N THR A 206 23.87 9.21 -15.25
CA THR A 206 24.26 8.98 -16.64
C THR A 206 23.14 8.23 -17.36
N ASP A 207 22.69 8.79 -18.48
CA ASP A 207 21.71 8.16 -19.35
C ASP A 207 22.40 7.12 -20.23
N ASP A 208 22.06 5.84 -20.06
CA ASP A 208 22.54 4.76 -20.92
C ASP A 208 21.62 4.65 -22.15
N PRO A 209 22.13 4.94 -23.37
CA PRO A 209 21.33 4.90 -24.58
C PRO A 209 21.08 3.49 -25.12
N THR A 210 21.67 2.46 -24.52
CA THR A 210 21.52 1.06 -24.96
C THR A 210 20.04 0.67 -25.00
N VAL A 211 19.63 0.07 -26.11
CA VAL A 211 18.24 -0.40 -26.31
C VAL A 211 18.24 -1.92 -26.33
N ASP A 212 17.63 -2.50 -25.30
CA ASP A 212 17.33 -3.93 -25.30
C ASP A 212 16.14 -4.20 -26.24
N PRO A 213 16.21 -5.20 -27.14
CA PRO A 213 15.15 -5.49 -28.10
C PRO A 213 13.80 -5.80 -27.45
N ARG A 214 13.80 -6.39 -26.25
CA ARG A 214 12.61 -6.77 -25.50
C ARG A 214 12.21 -5.71 -24.46
N PHE A 215 13.20 -5.24 -23.69
CA PHE A 215 12.94 -4.40 -22.51
C PHE A 215 13.10 -2.90 -22.77
N GLY A 216 13.50 -2.49 -23.98
CA GLY A 216 13.62 -1.09 -24.35
C GLY A 216 14.89 -0.42 -23.83
N LYS A 217 14.92 0.93 -23.88
CA LYS A 217 16.09 1.74 -23.49
C LYS A 217 16.40 1.56 -21.99
N VAL A 218 17.69 1.41 -21.66
CA VAL A 218 18.15 1.27 -20.27
C VAL A 218 17.89 2.54 -19.47
N GLY A 219 18.26 3.72 -19.99
CA GLY A 219 18.00 4.99 -19.33
C GLY A 219 18.93 5.32 -18.15
N LYS A 220 18.45 6.11 -17.19
CA LYS A 220 19.25 6.58 -16.03
C LYS A 220 19.32 5.55 -14.91
N GLN A 221 19.79 4.35 -15.21
CA GLN A 221 19.93 3.26 -14.23
C GLN A 221 21.05 2.27 -14.64
N VAL A 222 21.53 1.51 -13.67
CA VAL A 222 22.40 0.35 -13.87
C VAL A 222 21.73 -0.85 -13.20
N CYS A 223 21.36 -1.83 -13.99
CA CYS A 223 20.69 -3.04 -13.53
C CYS A 223 21.50 -4.28 -13.83
N LYS A 224 21.63 -5.17 -12.85
CA LYS A 224 22.19 -6.52 -12.98
C LYS A 224 21.06 -7.52 -12.83
N ASP A 225 20.85 -8.37 -13.84
CA ASP A 225 20.05 -9.59 -13.70
C ASP A 225 20.85 -10.62 -12.88
N THR A 226 20.35 -10.99 -11.71
CA THR A 226 21.01 -11.93 -10.79
C THR A 226 20.58 -13.38 -11.01
N GLY A 227 19.82 -13.62 -12.07
CA GLY A 227 19.29 -14.92 -12.46
C GLY A 227 17.83 -15.14 -12.06
N PRO A 228 17.22 -16.23 -12.53
CA PRO A 228 15.80 -16.50 -12.37
C PRO A 228 15.41 -16.71 -10.91
N LEU A 229 14.16 -16.37 -10.58
CA LEU A 229 13.54 -16.74 -9.32
C LEU A 229 12.98 -18.17 -9.45
N THR A 230 13.85 -19.16 -9.27
CA THR A 230 13.49 -20.58 -9.30
C THR A 230 12.76 -20.99 -8.02
N LYS A 231 12.07 -22.14 -8.03
CA LYS A 231 11.46 -22.75 -6.83
C LYS A 231 12.44 -22.87 -5.66
N ALA A 232 13.68 -23.27 -5.96
CA ALA A 232 14.73 -23.34 -4.94
C ALA A 232 15.08 -21.96 -4.35
N ARG A 233 15.15 -20.91 -5.18
CA ARG A 233 15.42 -19.55 -4.74
C ARG A 233 14.22 -18.93 -4.01
N MET A 234 13.00 -19.32 -4.36
CA MET A 234 11.78 -18.88 -3.66
C MET A 234 11.77 -19.25 -2.17
N LEU A 235 12.48 -20.30 -1.77
CA LEU A 235 12.59 -20.71 -0.36
C LEU A 235 13.20 -19.61 0.54
N THR A 236 14.09 -18.78 -0.01
CA THR A 236 14.88 -17.80 0.77
C THR A 236 14.83 -16.37 0.25
N ILE A 237 14.13 -16.12 -0.85
CA ILE A 237 14.12 -14.79 -1.48
C ILE A 237 13.64 -13.69 -0.52
N ASP A 238 12.68 -13.99 0.36
CA ASP A 238 12.17 -13.00 1.31
C ASP A 238 13.17 -12.72 2.44
N ASP A 239 14.05 -13.67 2.78
CA ASP A 239 15.18 -13.41 3.69
C ASP A 239 16.17 -12.43 3.02
N ASP A 240 16.53 -12.66 1.73
CA ASP A 240 17.38 -11.75 0.96
C ASP A 240 16.77 -10.34 0.87
N ILE A 241 15.45 -10.25 0.66
CA ILE A 241 14.72 -8.99 0.59
C ILE A 241 14.81 -8.25 1.93
N ALA A 242 14.58 -8.95 3.06
CA ALA A 242 14.67 -8.36 4.40
C ALA A 242 16.07 -7.86 4.70
N ASP A 243 17.11 -8.65 4.38
CA ASP A 243 18.51 -8.31 4.61
C ASP A 243 18.96 -7.11 3.75
N ARG A 244 18.53 -7.04 2.49
CA ARG A 244 18.81 -5.91 1.59
C ARG A 244 18.14 -4.62 2.06
N ALA A 245 16.89 -4.70 2.52
CA ALA A 245 16.19 -3.56 3.10
C ALA A 245 16.89 -3.07 4.39
N ALA A 246 17.28 -4.00 5.27
CA ALA A 246 18.01 -3.71 6.49
C ALA A 246 19.37 -3.05 6.20
N ASP A 247 20.14 -3.57 5.24
CA ASP A 247 21.41 -2.98 4.81
C ASP A 247 21.23 -1.55 4.27
N PHE A 248 20.24 -1.34 3.42
CA PHE A 248 19.93 0.00 2.90
C PHE A 248 19.62 0.99 4.04
N ILE A 249 18.75 0.61 4.98
CA ILE A 249 18.41 1.44 6.14
C ILE A 249 19.67 1.78 6.95
N LYS A 250 20.52 0.79 7.26
CA LYS A 250 21.78 0.99 8.00
C LYS A 250 22.72 1.97 7.30
N ARG A 251 22.94 1.78 5.98
CA ARG A 251 23.82 2.66 5.19
C ARG A 251 23.32 4.10 5.15
N GLN A 252 22.02 4.29 4.93
CA GLN A 252 21.44 5.64 4.84
C GLN A 252 21.36 6.32 6.20
N ASN A 253 21.08 5.56 7.28
CA ASN A 253 21.16 6.09 8.65
C ASN A 253 22.58 6.57 8.98
N THR A 254 23.63 5.79 8.63
CA THR A 254 25.03 6.21 8.78
C THR A 254 25.36 7.47 7.97
N ALA A 255 24.74 7.64 6.79
CA ALA A 255 24.87 8.83 5.96
C ALA A 255 24.03 10.03 6.45
N GLY A 256 23.28 9.89 7.55
CA GLY A 256 22.43 10.93 8.11
C GLY A 256 21.22 11.29 7.25
N LYS A 257 20.77 10.41 6.36
CA LYS A 257 19.65 10.64 5.45
C LYS A 257 18.39 9.97 5.96
N PRO A 258 17.22 10.63 5.94
CA PRO A 258 15.94 9.96 6.15
C PRO A 258 15.69 9.01 4.98
N VAL A 259 15.03 7.89 5.26
CA VAL A 259 14.74 6.87 4.25
C VAL A 259 13.25 6.78 3.94
N PHE A 260 12.94 6.50 2.68
CA PHE A 260 11.70 5.87 2.24
C PHE A 260 12.04 4.48 1.72
N VAL A 261 11.55 3.46 2.40
CA VAL A 261 11.78 2.06 2.03
C VAL A 261 10.45 1.35 1.82
N TRP A 262 10.27 0.73 0.67
CA TRP A 262 9.13 -0.11 0.36
C TRP A 262 9.58 -1.57 0.25
N VAL A 263 9.28 -2.37 1.27
CA VAL A 263 9.63 -3.79 1.36
C VAL A 263 8.44 -4.61 0.91
N ASN A 264 8.59 -5.34 -0.18
CA ASN A 264 7.54 -6.10 -0.84
C ASN A 264 7.89 -7.59 -0.83
N PHE A 265 7.56 -8.29 0.24
CA PHE A 265 7.76 -9.73 0.31
C PHE A 265 6.92 -10.44 -0.75
N THR A 266 7.42 -11.57 -1.26
CA THR A 266 6.77 -12.37 -2.29
C THR A 266 5.74 -13.33 -1.71
N HIS A 267 5.92 -13.69 -0.45
CA HIS A 267 4.97 -14.50 0.31
C HIS A 267 3.77 -13.62 0.72
N MET A 268 2.53 -14.06 0.63
CA MET A 268 2.08 -15.47 0.52
C MET A 268 1.38 -15.72 -0.84
N HIS A 269 1.86 -15.14 -1.94
CA HIS A 269 1.26 -15.42 -3.25
C HIS A 269 1.20 -16.93 -3.51
N LEU A 270 0.20 -17.40 -4.25
CA LEU A 270 0.11 -18.82 -4.65
C LEU A 270 1.42 -19.30 -5.30
N ARG A 271 1.79 -20.55 -5.10
CA ARG A 271 3.11 -21.13 -5.36
C ARG A 271 4.19 -20.65 -4.38
N THR A 272 3.78 -20.24 -3.18
CA THR A 272 4.68 -20.13 -2.04
C THR A 272 5.31 -21.49 -1.73
N HIS A 273 6.63 -21.50 -1.54
CA HIS A 273 7.38 -22.69 -1.19
C HIS A 273 7.94 -22.55 0.22
N THR A 274 7.57 -23.48 1.12
CA THR A 274 8.01 -23.49 2.52
C THR A 274 9.43 -24.02 2.64
N LYS A 275 10.28 -23.35 3.42
CA LYS A 275 11.62 -23.83 3.74
C LYS A 275 11.52 -25.21 4.43
N PRO A 276 12.35 -26.20 4.07
CA PRO A 276 12.34 -27.52 4.71
C PRO A 276 12.48 -27.43 6.25
N ALA A 277 13.30 -26.50 6.75
CA ALA A 277 13.51 -26.29 8.18
C ALA A 277 12.31 -25.67 8.91
N SER A 278 11.36 -25.08 8.19
CA SER A 278 10.18 -24.41 8.74
C SER A 278 8.96 -25.32 8.79
N ILE A 279 8.99 -26.46 8.07
CA ILE A 279 7.86 -27.39 8.02
C ILE A 279 7.53 -27.91 9.43
N GLY A 280 6.27 -27.72 9.83
CA GLY A 280 5.74 -28.15 11.12
C GLY A 280 5.91 -27.13 12.25
N GLN A 281 6.51 -25.93 12.01
CA GLN A 281 6.67 -24.92 13.06
C GLN A 281 5.35 -24.33 13.57
N SER A 282 4.29 -24.36 12.77
CA SER A 282 2.93 -23.94 13.17
C SER A 282 2.16 -25.01 13.94
N GLY A 283 2.68 -26.24 14.05
CA GLY A 283 2.11 -27.34 14.78
C GLY A 283 1.60 -28.47 13.87
N ARG A 284 1.34 -29.63 14.46
CA ARG A 284 1.06 -30.87 13.70
C ARG A 284 -0.24 -30.84 12.86
N TRP A 285 -1.15 -29.95 13.16
CA TRP A 285 -2.44 -29.82 12.48
C TRP A 285 -2.49 -28.70 11.46
N GLN A 286 -1.36 -28.03 11.27
CA GLN A 286 -1.25 -26.86 10.41
C GLN A 286 -0.66 -27.24 9.04
N SER A 287 -0.66 -26.28 8.15
CA SER A 287 -0.26 -26.45 6.77
C SER A 287 1.10 -25.79 6.46
N PRO A 288 1.74 -26.13 5.33
CA PRO A 288 2.89 -25.40 4.82
C PRO A 288 2.65 -23.90 4.65
N TYR A 289 1.44 -23.48 4.28
CA TYR A 289 1.08 -22.05 4.21
C TYR A 289 1.24 -21.37 5.58
N HIS A 290 0.74 -21.99 6.66
CA HIS A 290 0.87 -21.44 8.02
C HIS A 290 2.33 -21.39 8.48
N ASP A 291 3.12 -22.40 8.15
CA ASP A 291 4.56 -22.41 8.43
C ASP A 291 5.27 -21.25 7.75
N THR A 292 4.92 -20.95 6.49
CA THR A 292 5.51 -19.85 5.74
C THR A 292 5.01 -18.48 6.23
N MET A 293 3.77 -18.36 6.74
CA MET A 293 3.29 -17.15 7.40
C MET A 293 4.11 -16.79 8.65
N ILE A 294 4.56 -17.80 9.40
CA ILE A 294 5.47 -17.56 10.54
C ILE A 294 6.84 -17.07 10.05
N ASP A 295 7.36 -17.60 8.93
CA ASP A 295 8.60 -17.08 8.34
C ASP A 295 8.45 -15.66 7.81
N HIS A 296 7.31 -15.35 7.19
CA HIS A 296 6.99 -14.00 6.78
C HIS A 296 6.96 -13.02 7.96
N ASP A 297 6.34 -13.39 9.09
CA ASP A 297 6.36 -12.59 10.32
C ASP A 297 7.78 -12.37 10.86
N LYS A 298 8.66 -13.40 10.78
CA LYS A 298 10.08 -13.26 11.15
C LYS A 298 10.82 -12.27 10.23
N ASN A 299 10.53 -12.28 8.95
CA ASN A 299 11.12 -11.34 7.99
C ASN A 299 10.68 -9.90 8.27
N VAL A 300 9.41 -9.67 8.62
CA VAL A 300 8.95 -8.38 9.16
C VAL A 300 9.73 -8.03 10.43
N GLY A 301 9.93 -8.98 11.33
CA GLY A 301 10.73 -8.84 12.55
C GLY A 301 12.17 -8.39 12.28
N THR A 302 12.82 -8.88 11.22
CA THR A 302 14.16 -8.45 10.80
C THR A 302 14.21 -6.96 10.47
N VAL A 303 13.22 -6.45 9.74
CA VAL A 303 13.12 -5.02 9.42
C VAL A 303 12.88 -4.18 10.67
N LEU A 304 11.92 -4.58 11.53
CA LEU A 304 11.61 -3.85 12.77
C LEU A 304 12.80 -3.84 13.73
N LYS A 305 13.48 -4.99 13.90
CA LYS A 305 14.68 -5.09 14.72
C LYS A 305 15.79 -4.17 14.23
N THR A 306 15.94 -3.99 12.93
CA THR A 306 16.92 -3.06 12.37
C THR A 306 16.66 -1.62 12.84
N LEU A 307 15.40 -1.18 12.89
CA LEU A 307 15.04 0.14 13.41
C LEU A 307 15.34 0.28 14.89
N ASP A 308 15.06 -0.79 15.67
CA ASP A 308 15.34 -0.84 17.11
C ASP A 308 16.86 -0.78 17.39
N ASP A 309 17.65 -1.61 16.71
CA ASP A 309 19.11 -1.69 16.87
C ASP A 309 19.82 -0.37 16.51
N LEU A 310 19.26 0.39 15.56
CA LEU A 310 19.76 1.71 15.17
C LEU A 310 19.26 2.85 16.07
N GLY A 311 18.32 2.58 16.99
CA GLY A 311 17.72 3.60 17.85
C GLY A 311 16.88 4.64 17.10
N ILE A 312 16.34 4.29 15.94
CA ILE A 312 15.55 5.21 15.09
C ILE A 312 14.04 4.90 15.08
N THR A 313 13.61 3.92 15.88
CA THR A 313 12.21 3.49 15.95
C THR A 313 11.25 4.66 16.22
N ASP A 314 11.59 5.55 17.17
CA ASP A 314 10.74 6.67 17.55
C ASP A 314 10.62 7.75 16.45
N ASN A 315 11.59 7.83 15.55
CA ASN A 315 11.57 8.74 14.40
C ASN A 315 11.24 8.02 13.09
N THR A 316 10.47 6.94 13.15
CA THR A 316 10.11 6.15 11.97
C THR A 316 8.61 5.89 11.91
N PHE A 317 7.98 6.31 10.80
CA PHE A 317 6.66 5.84 10.41
C PHE A 317 6.78 4.46 9.79
N VAL A 318 6.06 3.48 10.35
CA VAL A 318 6.02 2.10 9.84
C VAL A 318 4.58 1.75 9.45
N MET A 319 4.40 1.20 8.27
CA MET A 319 3.16 0.59 7.83
C MET A 319 3.37 -0.89 7.49
N TYR A 320 2.44 -1.74 7.91
CA TYR A 320 2.28 -3.09 7.38
C TYR A 320 0.96 -3.21 6.64
N SER A 321 0.96 -3.85 5.45
CA SER A 321 -0.25 -4.18 4.69
C SER A 321 0.02 -5.29 3.66
N THR A 322 -0.86 -5.41 2.67
CA THR A 322 -0.75 -6.26 1.48
C THR A 322 -1.33 -5.50 0.29
N ASP A 323 -1.12 -5.99 -0.91
CA ASP A 323 -1.55 -5.32 -2.15
C ASP A 323 -3.05 -5.46 -2.44
N ASN A 324 -3.64 -6.61 -2.16
CA ASN A 324 -5.04 -6.96 -2.39
C ASN A 324 -5.52 -8.01 -1.37
N GLY A 325 -6.80 -8.32 -1.39
CA GLY A 325 -7.36 -9.41 -0.61
C GLY A 325 -6.77 -10.77 -1.00
N PRO A 326 -6.98 -11.81 -0.17
CA PRO A 326 -6.34 -13.11 -0.34
C PRO A 326 -6.82 -13.82 -1.60
N HIS A 327 -5.99 -14.71 -2.13
CA HIS A 327 -6.34 -15.67 -3.15
C HIS A 327 -6.47 -17.06 -2.50
N MET A 328 -7.69 -17.58 -2.47
CA MET A 328 -8.04 -18.82 -1.72
C MET A 328 -8.00 -20.09 -2.58
N ASN A 329 -7.42 -20.04 -3.78
CA ASN A 329 -7.44 -21.16 -4.73
C ASN A 329 -6.67 -22.41 -4.27
N THR A 330 -5.82 -22.28 -3.27
CA THR A 330 -5.08 -23.41 -2.67
C THR A 330 -5.76 -23.97 -1.40
N TRP A 331 -6.95 -23.43 -1.07
CA TRP A 331 -7.70 -23.87 0.12
C TRP A 331 -7.80 -25.42 0.19
N PRO A 332 -7.70 -26.03 1.38
CA PRO A 332 -7.63 -25.44 2.73
C PRO A 332 -6.26 -24.91 3.14
N ASP A 333 -5.21 -25.11 2.38
CA ASP A 333 -3.85 -24.63 2.63
C ASP A 333 -3.62 -23.29 1.91
N GLY A 334 -4.26 -22.24 2.36
CA GLY A 334 -4.22 -20.95 1.70
C GLY A 334 -4.58 -19.76 2.59
N ALA A 335 -4.56 -18.59 1.97
CA ALA A 335 -4.94 -17.35 2.62
C ALA A 335 -6.44 -17.30 2.93
N MET A 336 -6.81 -16.56 3.97
CA MET A 336 -8.20 -16.47 4.45
C MET A 336 -8.58 -15.05 4.86
N THR A 337 -9.81 -14.69 4.56
CA THR A 337 -10.47 -13.46 5.04
C THR A 337 -11.87 -13.79 5.56
N PRO A 338 -12.40 -13.03 6.54
CA PRO A 338 -13.79 -13.20 6.97
C PRO A 338 -14.79 -12.64 5.97
N PHE A 339 -14.34 -11.77 5.05
CA PHE A 339 -15.19 -11.07 4.10
C PHE A 339 -15.60 -11.98 2.94
N ARG A 340 -16.64 -11.55 2.21
CA ARG A 340 -17.17 -12.30 1.06
C ARG A 340 -16.12 -12.39 -0.04
N SER A 341 -15.94 -13.59 -0.59
CA SER A 341 -15.12 -13.92 -1.75
C SER A 341 -13.62 -13.58 -1.56
N GLU A 342 -12.91 -13.33 -2.64
CA GLU A 342 -11.46 -13.27 -2.69
C GLU A 342 -10.98 -12.32 -3.80
N LYS A 343 -9.65 -12.19 -3.94
CA LYS A 343 -8.95 -11.47 -5.01
C LYS A 343 -9.67 -11.55 -6.35
N ASN A 344 -9.68 -10.44 -7.09
CA ASN A 344 -10.29 -10.27 -8.41
C ASN A 344 -11.82 -10.41 -8.46
N THR A 345 -12.51 -10.09 -7.38
CA THR A 345 -13.97 -9.97 -7.33
C THR A 345 -14.39 -8.54 -7.00
N ASN A 346 -15.71 -8.27 -6.92
CA ASN A 346 -16.24 -6.97 -6.47
C ASN A 346 -16.59 -6.96 -4.98
N TRP A 347 -16.36 -8.05 -4.27
CA TRP A 347 -16.74 -8.23 -2.87
C TRP A 347 -15.66 -7.72 -1.92
N GLU A 348 -16.05 -7.47 -0.65
CA GLU A 348 -15.13 -6.97 0.36
C GLU A 348 -13.86 -7.81 0.51
N GLY A 349 -13.94 -9.13 0.28
CA GLY A 349 -12.79 -10.02 0.37
C GLY A 349 -11.67 -9.74 -0.64
N ALA A 350 -11.96 -9.05 -1.75
CA ALA A 350 -10.94 -8.65 -2.72
C ALA A 350 -10.19 -7.38 -2.33
N TYR A 351 -10.90 -6.42 -1.71
CA TYR A 351 -10.39 -5.05 -1.53
C TYR A 351 -10.04 -4.75 -0.08
N ARG A 352 -10.72 -5.37 0.90
CA ARG A 352 -10.56 -5.07 2.32
C ARG A 352 -9.42 -5.89 2.89
N VAL A 353 -8.30 -5.23 3.15
CA VAL A 353 -7.01 -5.83 3.49
C VAL A 353 -6.57 -5.50 4.92
N PRO A 354 -5.68 -6.31 5.53
CA PRO A 354 -5.06 -5.91 6.80
C PRO A 354 -4.19 -4.67 6.59
N SER A 355 -4.27 -3.72 7.52
CA SER A 355 -3.36 -2.58 7.54
C SER A 355 -3.19 -2.02 8.95
N MET A 356 -1.95 -1.67 9.28
CA MET A 356 -1.57 -1.11 10.57
C MET A 356 -0.47 -0.07 10.39
N PHE A 357 -0.59 1.06 11.11
CA PHE A 357 0.37 2.15 11.08
C PHE A 357 0.94 2.38 12.47
N ARG A 358 2.25 2.52 12.58
CA ARG A 358 2.96 2.85 13.80
C ARG A 358 3.83 4.07 13.58
N TRP A 359 3.69 5.06 14.45
CA TRP A 359 4.57 6.23 14.50
C TRP A 359 4.65 6.72 15.94
N PRO A 360 5.65 6.26 16.73
CA PRO A 360 5.72 6.57 18.14
C PRO A 360 5.70 8.08 18.43
N GLY A 361 4.99 8.49 19.46
CA GLY A 361 4.81 9.91 19.81
C GLY A 361 3.94 10.73 18.87
N LYS A 362 3.45 10.16 17.76
CA LYS A 362 2.54 10.79 16.79
C LYS A 362 1.21 10.06 16.68
N ILE A 363 1.24 8.75 16.50
CA ILE A 363 0.05 7.89 16.53
C ILE A 363 -0.07 7.30 17.93
N LYS A 364 -1.24 7.46 18.55
CA LYS A 364 -1.51 6.87 19.87
C LYS A 364 -1.56 5.35 19.75
N PRO A 365 -0.83 4.60 20.60
CA PRO A 365 -0.79 3.14 20.52
C PRO A 365 -2.12 2.47 20.88
N GLY A 366 -2.34 1.26 20.33
CA GLY A 366 -3.46 0.39 20.64
C GLY A 366 -4.81 0.84 20.09
N GLN A 367 -4.83 1.71 19.08
CA GLN A 367 -6.09 2.16 18.46
C GLN A 367 -6.58 1.19 17.40
N VAL A 368 -7.91 1.12 17.26
CA VAL A 368 -8.59 0.45 16.15
C VAL A 368 -9.49 1.46 15.46
N SER A 369 -9.29 1.66 14.17
CA SER A 369 -10.08 2.54 13.33
C SER A 369 -11.05 1.74 12.45
N ASN A 370 -12.28 2.21 12.36
CA ASN A 370 -13.31 1.73 11.44
C ASN A 370 -13.61 2.75 10.33
N ASP A 371 -12.84 3.82 10.22
CA ASP A 371 -12.96 4.78 9.14
C ASP A 371 -12.38 4.23 7.84
N ILE A 372 -12.90 4.71 6.71
CA ILE A 372 -12.42 4.30 5.40
C ILE A 372 -11.05 4.92 5.15
N VAL A 373 -10.11 4.08 4.76
CA VAL A 373 -8.75 4.46 4.30
C VAL A 373 -8.39 3.58 3.11
N ALA A 374 -7.65 4.10 2.14
CA ALA A 374 -7.28 3.35 0.93
C ALA A 374 -5.80 3.52 0.56
N HIS A 375 -5.28 2.60 -0.25
CA HIS A 375 -3.89 2.63 -0.73
C HIS A 375 -3.48 3.98 -1.31
N TYR A 376 -4.33 4.58 -2.15
CA TYR A 376 -4.00 5.83 -2.80
C TYR A 376 -3.93 7.04 -1.85
N ASP A 377 -4.38 6.92 -0.58
CA ASP A 377 -4.21 7.96 0.44
C ASP A 377 -2.74 8.07 0.89
N LEU A 378 -1.92 7.04 0.61
CA LEU A 378 -0.56 6.99 1.13
C LEU A 378 0.39 7.97 0.43
N LEU A 379 0.22 8.26 -0.86
CA LEU A 379 1.08 9.25 -1.52
C LEU A 379 0.98 10.63 -0.83
N PRO A 380 -0.21 11.28 -0.74
CA PRO A 380 -0.31 12.58 -0.09
C PRO A 380 0.05 12.52 1.41
N THR A 381 -0.22 11.39 2.08
CA THR A 381 0.11 11.20 3.50
C THR A 381 1.62 11.10 3.73
N LEU A 382 2.33 10.24 2.99
CA LEU A 382 3.76 10.03 3.19
C LEU A 382 4.58 11.26 2.76
N VAL A 383 4.13 11.95 1.72
CA VAL A 383 4.76 13.21 1.30
C VAL A 383 4.51 14.31 2.33
N ALA A 384 3.34 14.34 2.99
CA ALA A 384 3.07 15.25 4.11
C ALA A 384 3.96 14.93 5.33
N ILE A 385 4.18 13.65 5.67
CA ILE A 385 5.16 13.23 6.68
C ILE A 385 6.57 13.74 6.33
N GLY A 386 6.93 13.73 5.05
CA GLY A 386 8.18 14.28 4.52
C GLY A 386 8.27 15.81 4.57
N GLY A 387 7.16 16.50 4.84
CA GLY A 387 7.09 17.97 5.03
C GLY A 387 6.39 18.74 3.92
N ASP A 388 5.78 18.08 2.91
CA ASP A 388 4.98 18.76 1.87
C ASP A 388 3.50 18.36 1.96
N THR A 389 2.71 19.15 2.67
CA THR A 389 1.26 18.94 2.86
C THR A 389 0.41 19.36 1.66
N GLN A 390 1.02 19.94 0.62
CA GLN A 390 0.31 20.52 -0.53
C GLN A 390 0.54 19.75 -1.83
N VAL A 391 1.11 18.55 -1.77
CA VAL A 391 1.46 17.76 -2.96
C VAL A 391 0.27 17.50 -3.87
N LYS A 392 -0.93 17.25 -3.32
CA LYS A 392 -2.18 17.04 -4.08
C LYS A 392 -2.51 18.27 -4.94
N ASP A 393 -2.53 19.46 -4.36
CA ASP A 393 -2.81 20.70 -5.06
C ASP A 393 -1.73 21.06 -6.10
N LYS A 394 -0.47 20.79 -5.79
CA LYS A 394 0.65 21.01 -6.70
C LYS A 394 0.53 20.10 -7.93
N LEU A 395 0.28 18.82 -7.74
CA LEU A 395 0.12 17.84 -8.82
C LEU A 395 -1.11 18.14 -9.69
N LEU A 396 -2.19 18.63 -9.11
CA LEU A 396 -3.38 19.05 -9.84
C LEU A 396 -3.10 20.21 -10.78
N LYS A 397 -2.27 21.18 -10.36
CA LYS A 397 -1.92 22.39 -11.13
C LYS A 397 -0.76 22.19 -12.10
N GLY A 398 0.05 21.19 -11.87
CA GLY A 398 1.31 20.93 -12.55
C GLY A 398 2.50 21.18 -11.61
N TYR A 399 3.16 20.10 -11.17
CA TYR A 399 4.29 20.14 -10.24
C TYR A 399 5.57 19.67 -10.93
N LYS A 400 6.57 20.54 -10.98
CA LYS A 400 7.88 20.22 -11.55
C LYS A 400 8.77 19.54 -10.51
N VAL A 401 9.18 18.31 -10.82
CA VAL A 401 10.14 17.53 -10.03
C VAL A 401 11.22 17.00 -10.95
N GLY A 402 12.45 17.43 -10.73
CA GLY A 402 13.56 17.13 -11.66
C GLY A 402 13.29 17.66 -13.07
N ASP A 403 13.38 16.76 -14.05
CA ASP A 403 13.15 17.07 -15.47
C ASP A 403 11.66 16.94 -15.88
N MET A 404 10.80 16.39 -15.00
CA MET A 404 9.39 16.14 -15.27
C MET A 404 8.47 17.21 -14.68
N THR A 405 7.36 17.46 -15.38
CA THR A 405 6.22 18.20 -14.82
C THR A 405 5.04 17.27 -14.76
N TYR A 406 4.66 16.88 -13.54
CA TYR A 406 3.51 16.01 -13.28
C TYR A 406 2.23 16.83 -13.20
N LYS A 407 1.22 16.47 -13.96
CA LYS A 407 -0.12 17.05 -13.88
C LYS A 407 -1.14 15.93 -13.82
N VAL A 408 -1.55 15.58 -12.61
CA VAL A 408 -2.45 14.45 -12.34
C VAL A 408 -3.45 14.79 -11.26
N HIS A 409 -4.57 14.06 -11.24
CA HIS A 409 -5.54 14.08 -10.17
C HIS A 409 -5.23 12.94 -9.19
N LEU A 410 -4.80 13.27 -7.96
CA LEU A 410 -4.70 12.27 -6.89
C LEU A 410 -6.10 11.96 -6.35
N ASP A 411 -6.42 10.68 -6.23
CA ASP A 411 -7.65 10.21 -5.56
C ASP A 411 -7.46 10.10 -4.05
N GLY A 412 -6.22 10.14 -3.59
CA GLY A 412 -5.84 10.06 -2.20
C GLY A 412 -5.98 11.38 -1.44
N ASP A 413 -6.12 11.25 -0.11
CA ASP A 413 -6.17 12.35 0.84
C ASP A 413 -5.07 12.22 1.90
N ASN A 414 -4.64 13.36 2.48
CA ASN A 414 -3.63 13.38 3.53
C ASN A 414 -4.24 12.95 4.87
N LEU A 415 -3.84 11.79 5.36
CA LEU A 415 -4.30 11.20 6.61
C LEU A 415 -3.57 11.73 7.86
N VAL A 416 -2.50 12.52 7.74
CA VAL A 416 -1.68 12.93 8.90
C VAL A 416 -2.50 13.59 9.99
N PRO A 417 -3.43 14.53 9.73
CA PRO A 417 -4.26 15.13 10.77
C PRO A 417 -5.11 14.09 11.52
N TYR A 418 -5.65 13.11 10.82
CA TYR A 418 -6.44 12.02 11.40
C TYR A 418 -5.56 11.07 12.23
N LEU A 419 -4.46 10.61 11.68
CA LEU A 419 -3.54 9.68 12.34
C LEU A 419 -2.93 10.25 13.63
N THR A 420 -2.76 11.57 13.69
CA THR A 420 -2.18 12.28 14.83
C THR A 420 -3.23 12.81 15.81
N GLY A 421 -4.53 12.54 15.58
CA GLY A 421 -5.63 12.94 16.46
C GLY A 421 -5.93 14.43 16.43
N GLN A 422 -5.55 15.15 15.36
CA GLN A 422 -5.94 16.56 15.15
C GLN A 422 -7.40 16.67 14.67
N VAL A 423 -7.90 15.62 14.02
CA VAL A 423 -9.28 15.44 13.61
C VAL A 423 -9.75 14.03 13.98
N ASP A 424 -11.04 13.88 14.28
CA ASP A 424 -11.61 12.62 14.78
C ASP A 424 -11.97 11.62 13.69
N LYS A 425 -12.08 12.06 12.43
CA LYS A 425 -12.51 11.23 11.29
C LYS A 425 -11.50 11.25 10.16
N SER A 426 -11.41 10.13 9.44
CA SER A 426 -10.71 10.07 8.16
C SER A 426 -11.29 11.10 7.18
N PRO A 427 -10.45 11.77 6.37
CA PRO A 427 -10.95 12.66 5.32
C PRO A 427 -11.72 11.93 4.22
N ARG A 428 -11.62 10.60 4.18
CA ARG A 428 -12.26 9.74 3.18
C ARG A 428 -13.62 9.25 3.66
N ASP A 429 -14.64 9.44 2.85
CA ASP A 429 -16.01 8.96 3.08
C ASP A 429 -16.49 7.93 2.05
N SER A 430 -15.71 7.68 0.99
CA SER A 430 -16.10 6.83 -0.14
C SER A 430 -14.95 6.03 -0.72
N PHE A 431 -15.28 4.91 -1.39
CA PHE A 431 -14.34 4.07 -2.12
C PHE A 431 -15.01 3.52 -3.39
N PHE A 432 -14.33 3.63 -4.55
CA PHE A 432 -14.80 3.16 -5.84
C PHE A 432 -14.12 1.82 -6.19
N TYR A 433 -14.92 0.79 -6.38
CA TYR A 433 -14.42 -0.55 -6.72
C TYR A 433 -14.28 -0.65 -8.24
N ILE A 434 -13.04 -0.78 -8.69
CA ILE A 434 -12.70 -0.90 -10.12
C ILE A 434 -12.19 -2.32 -10.37
N ASN A 435 -12.84 -3.07 -11.27
CA ASN A 435 -12.37 -4.41 -11.61
C ASN A 435 -11.14 -4.36 -12.54
N ASP A 436 -10.60 -5.52 -12.87
CA ASP A 436 -9.41 -5.64 -13.71
C ASP A 436 -9.63 -5.25 -15.18
N ASP A 437 -10.88 -5.21 -15.64
CA ASP A 437 -11.28 -4.70 -16.96
C ASP A 437 -11.60 -3.19 -16.97
N GLN A 438 -11.21 -2.45 -15.91
CA GLN A 438 -11.44 -1.00 -15.78
C GLN A 438 -12.93 -0.59 -15.72
N GLN A 439 -13.77 -1.47 -15.22
CA GLN A 439 -15.17 -1.16 -15.00
C GLN A 439 -15.42 -0.77 -13.54
N LEU A 440 -16.25 0.25 -13.34
CA LEU A 440 -16.74 0.60 -12.00
C LEU A 440 -17.82 -0.42 -11.61
N VAL A 441 -17.47 -1.30 -10.66
CA VAL A 441 -18.32 -2.44 -10.28
C VAL A 441 -19.11 -2.19 -9.01
N ALA A 442 -18.62 -1.31 -8.12
CA ALA A 442 -19.34 -0.92 -6.92
C ALA A 442 -18.86 0.44 -6.40
N LEU A 443 -19.65 1.02 -5.50
CA LEU A 443 -19.32 2.19 -4.69
C LEU A 443 -19.58 1.84 -3.23
N ARG A 444 -18.65 2.19 -2.34
CA ARG A 444 -18.93 2.38 -0.91
C ARG A 444 -18.97 3.88 -0.61
N TYR A 445 -19.97 4.32 0.12
CA TYR A 445 -19.97 5.62 0.79
C TYR A 445 -20.49 5.44 2.21
N ASP A 446 -19.78 5.98 3.17
CA ASP A 446 -20.02 5.78 4.61
C ASP A 446 -20.20 4.28 4.95
N ASN A 447 -21.37 3.86 5.40
CA ASN A 447 -21.69 2.45 5.71
C ASN A 447 -22.25 1.67 4.53
N TRP A 448 -22.59 2.33 3.44
CA TRP A 448 -23.37 1.76 2.36
C TRP A 448 -22.48 1.30 1.21
N LYS A 449 -22.70 0.10 0.75
CA LYS A 449 -22.11 -0.41 -0.48
C LYS A 449 -23.19 -0.67 -1.51
N ILE A 450 -23.00 -0.08 -2.70
CA ILE A 450 -23.89 -0.22 -3.85
C ILE A 450 -23.13 -0.96 -4.94
N VAL A 451 -23.62 -2.12 -5.35
CA VAL A 451 -22.97 -3.01 -6.34
C VAL A 451 -23.69 -2.87 -7.67
N PHE A 452 -22.98 -2.47 -8.72
CA PHE A 452 -23.49 -2.29 -10.09
C PHE A 452 -23.26 -3.51 -10.98
N MET A 453 -22.13 -4.19 -10.75
CA MET A 453 -21.73 -5.42 -11.44
C MET A 453 -21.20 -6.43 -10.42
N GLU A 454 -21.42 -7.72 -10.65
CA GLU A 454 -20.97 -8.75 -9.73
C GLU A 454 -20.19 -9.87 -10.44
N GLN A 455 -19.14 -10.36 -9.76
CA GLN A 455 -18.53 -11.64 -10.07
C GLN A 455 -19.38 -12.75 -9.44
N ARG A 456 -19.93 -13.63 -10.28
CA ARG A 456 -20.81 -14.73 -9.85
C ARG A 456 -20.09 -16.02 -9.54
N ALA A 457 -18.83 -16.15 -9.95
CA ALA A 457 -18.04 -17.31 -9.58
C ALA A 457 -17.86 -17.37 -8.06
N PRO A 458 -18.00 -18.53 -7.42
CA PRO A 458 -17.94 -18.66 -5.97
C PRO A 458 -16.53 -18.44 -5.39
N GLY A 459 -15.50 -18.45 -6.23
CA GLY A 459 -14.11 -18.31 -5.85
C GLY A 459 -13.17 -19.12 -6.74
N THR A 460 -11.94 -19.29 -6.30
CA THR A 460 -10.84 -20.01 -7.00
C THR A 460 -10.44 -19.33 -8.31
N LEU A 461 -9.71 -20.02 -9.18
CA LEU A 461 -9.37 -19.50 -10.51
C LEU A 461 -10.61 -19.23 -11.40
N LEU A 462 -11.80 -19.67 -11.01
CA LEU A 462 -13.05 -19.37 -11.71
C LEU A 462 -13.36 -17.87 -11.71
N VAL A 463 -12.91 -17.10 -10.74
CA VAL A 463 -13.07 -15.64 -10.71
C VAL A 463 -12.32 -14.95 -11.86
N TRP A 464 -11.28 -15.58 -12.41
CA TRP A 464 -10.52 -15.09 -13.55
C TRP A 464 -11.08 -15.57 -14.89
N ALA A 465 -11.82 -16.69 -14.88
CA ALA A 465 -12.37 -17.33 -16.07
C ALA A 465 -13.80 -16.85 -16.41
N ASN A 466 -14.51 -16.23 -15.48
CA ASN A 466 -15.88 -15.80 -15.65
C ASN A 466 -15.97 -14.27 -15.72
N PRO A 467 -16.82 -13.72 -16.62
CA PRO A 467 -17.01 -12.28 -16.75
C PRO A 467 -17.78 -11.72 -15.55
N PHE A 468 -17.63 -10.44 -15.30
CA PHE A 468 -18.54 -9.68 -14.44
C PHE A 468 -19.91 -9.53 -15.10
N THR A 469 -20.96 -9.64 -14.30
CA THR A 469 -22.35 -9.53 -14.76
C THR A 469 -22.92 -8.17 -14.37
N ASN A 470 -23.41 -7.42 -15.34
CA ASN A 470 -24.17 -6.19 -15.10
C ASN A 470 -25.48 -6.50 -14.36
N LEU A 471 -25.75 -5.77 -13.29
CA LEU A 471 -26.99 -5.88 -12.55
C LEU A 471 -28.06 -4.93 -13.12
N ARG A 472 -29.23 -5.43 -13.40
CA ARG A 472 -30.35 -4.58 -13.84
C ARG A 472 -30.83 -3.63 -12.73
N PHE A 473 -30.74 -4.08 -11.48
CA PHE A 473 -30.97 -3.30 -10.28
C PHE A 473 -29.77 -3.51 -9.35
N PRO A 474 -29.14 -2.44 -8.81
CA PRO A 474 -27.99 -2.57 -7.96
C PRO A 474 -28.29 -3.36 -6.67
N LYS A 475 -27.33 -4.17 -6.21
CA LYS A 475 -27.37 -4.71 -4.86
C LYS A 475 -26.91 -3.65 -3.86
N MET A 476 -27.47 -3.69 -2.66
CA MET A 476 -27.16 -2.74 -1.59
C MET A 476 -26.85 -3.50 -0.30
N PHE A 477 -25.85 -3.03 0.43
CA PHE A 477 -25.45 -3.60 1.71
C PHE A 477 -25.14 -2.48 2.69
N ASN A 478 -25.53 -2.67 3.96
CA ASN A 478 -25.03 -1.86 5.06
C ASN A 478 -23.87 -2.62 5.71
N LEU A 479 -22.64 -2.20 5.45
CA LEU A 479 -21.43 -2.90 5.92
C LEU A 479 -21.21 -2.84 7.44
N ARG A 480 -22.07 -2.17 8.22
CA ARG A 480 -22.05 -2.22 9.69
C ARG A 480 -22.97 -3.30 10.24
N THR A 481 -24.07 -3.59 9.55
CA THR A 481 -25.02 -4.65 9.95
C THR A 481 -24.81 -5.95 9.19
N ASP A 482 -24.24 -5.88 7.99
CA ASP A 482 -23.84 -7.03 7.16
C ASP A 482 -22.42 -6.83 6.60
N PRO A 483 -21.37 -6.88 7.45
CA PRO A 483 -19.99 -6.64 7.02
C PRO A 483 -19.44 -7.71 6.06
N TYR A 484 -20.14 -8.82 5.93
CA TYR A 484 -19.77 -9.95 5.08
C TYR A 484 -20.59 -10.04 3.80
N GLU A 485 -21.46 -9.07 3.51
CA GLU A 485 -22.27 -8.98 2.30
C GLU A 485 -23.09 -10.27 2.03
N ARG A 486 -23.76 -10.79 3.07
CA ARG A 486 -24.49 -12.06 2.99
C ARG A 486 -26.00 -11.92 2.84
N ALA A 487 -26.55 -10.74 3.06
CA ALA A 487 -27.98 -10.52 3.11
C ALA A 487 -28.71 -10.98 1.84
N ASP A 488 -28.11 -10.81 0.66
CA ASP A 488 -28.67 -11.24 -0.63
C ASP A 488 -28.76 -12.78 -0.80
N VAL A 489 -28.04 -13.53 0.03
CA VAL A 489 -27.99 -15.01 -0.02
C VAL A 489 -28.72 -15.64 1.16
N THR A 490 -28.67 -15.01 2.34
CA THR A 490 -29.14 -15.60 3.59
C THR A 490 -30.48 -15.04 4.09
N SER A 491 -30.95 -13.88 3.55
CA SER A 491 -32.20 -13.25 3.96
C SER A 491 -33.30 -13.43 2.91
N ASN A 492 -34.49 -13.86 3.35
CA ASN A 492 -35.69 -13.95 2.51
C ASN A 492 -36.41 -12.60 2.33
N THR A 493 -36.02 -11.54 3.08
CA THR A 493 -36.60 -10.18 3.00
C THR A 493 -35.64 -9.17 2.38
N TYR A 494 -34.56 -9.63 1.79
CA TYR A 494 -33.53 -8.74 1.24
C TYR A 494 -34.05 -7.78 0.17
N TYR A 495 -34.88 -8.25 -0.74
CA TYR A 495 -35.42 -7.42 -1.83
C TYR A 495 -36.47 -6.42 -1.33
N ASP A 496 -37.27 -6.76 -0.33
CA ASP A 496 -38.18 -5.80 0.33
C ASP A 496 -37.35 -4.70 1.00
N TRP A 497 -36.29 -5.08 1.72
CA TRP A 497 -35.37 -4.14 2.35
C TRP A 497 -34.71 -3.21 1.32
N ILE A 498 -34.26 -3.69 0.14
CA ILE A 498 -33.69 -2.85 -0.92
C ILE A 498 -34.73 -1.85 -1.43
N LEU A 499 -35.98 -2.25 -1.64
CA LEU A 499 -37.04 -1.36 -2.10
C LEU A 499 -37.27 -0.23 -1.09
N ASP A 500 -37.27 -0.54 0.19
CA ASP A 500 -37.39 0.46 1.27
C ASP A 500 -36.18 1.38 1.35
N HIS A 501 -35.03 0.98 0.81
CA HIS A 501 -33.77 1.75 0.81
C HIS A 501 -33.37 2.29 -0.58
N SER A 502 -34.28 2.29 -1.54
CA SER A 502 -34.01 2.77 -2.91
C SER A 502 -33.54 4.24 -2.98
N PHE A 503 -33.83 5.04 -1.94
CA PHE A 503 -33.33 6.42 -1.79
C PHE A 503 -31.80 6.53 -1.79
N LEU A 504 -31.08 5.45 -1.45
CA LEU A 504 -29.60 5.40 -1.49
C LEU A 504 -29.04 5.50 -2.91
N GLY A 505 -29.85 5.22 -3.93
CA GLY A 505 -29.41 5.28 -5.32
C GLY A 505 -29.07 6.70 -5.81
N VAL A 506 -29.74 7.73 -5.29
CA VAL A 506 -29.50 9.11 -5.70
C VAL A 506 -28.13 9.62 -5.23
N PRO A 507 -27.78 9.54 -3.92
CA PRO A 507 -26.43 9.88 -3.47
C PRO A 507 -25.33 9.06 -4.19
N ALA A 508 -25.57 7.77 -4.45
CA ALA A 508 -24.61 6.95 -5.18
C ALA A 508 -24.34 7.48 -6.60
N GLN A 509 -25.39 7.94 -7.32
CA GLN A 509 -25.21 8.55 -8.63
C GLN A 509 -24.41 9.86 -8.56
N ASP A 510 -24.60 10.67 -7.52
CA ASP A 510 -23.86 11.91 -7.31
C ASP A 510 -22.37 11.63 -7.07
N TYR A 511 -22.02 10.68 -6.19
CA TYR A 511 -20.64 10.27 -5.95
C TYR A 511 -19.96 9.77 -7.24
N VAL A 512 -20.61 8.88 -7.97
CA VAL A 512 -20.11 8.35 -9.25
C VAL A 512 -19.95 9.48 -10.27
N GLY A 513 -20.95 10.36 -10.38
CA GLY A 513 -20.92 11.51 -11.30
C GLY A 513 -19.75 12.45 -11.02
N GLN A 514 -19.51 12.80 -9.75
CA GLN A 514 -18.39 13.65 -9.34
C GLN A 514 -17.04 12.98 -9.64
N PHE A 515 -16.89 11.70 -9.32
CA PHE A 515 -15.67 10.94 -9.63
C PHE A 515 -15.39 10.93 -11.13
N LEU A 516 -16.37 10.53 -11.95
CA LEU A 516 -16.20 10.44 -13.40
C LEU A 516 -16.00 11.82 -14.06
N ALA A 517 -16.57 12.90 -13.51
CA ALA A 517 -16.37 14.26 -14.02
C ALA A 517 -14.89 14.67 -14.01
N THR A 518 -14.09 14.17 -13.07
CA THR A 518 -12.66 14.48 -12.98
C THR A 518 -11.86 13.93 -14.17
N PHE A 519 -12.37 12.92 -14.87
CA PHE A 519 -11.70 12.33 -16.04
C PHE A 519 -11.79 13.19 -17.30
N ARG A 520 -12.60 14.25 -17.33
CA ARG A 520 -12.61 15.22 -18.42
C ARG A 520 -11.30 15.99 -18.51
N ASP A 521 -10.77 16.42 -17.34
CA ASP A 521 -9.53 17.20 -17.25
C ASP A 521 -8.29 16.33 -17.04
N TYR A 522 -8.47 15.13 -16.48
CA TYR A 522 -7.43 14.16 -16.18
C TYR A 522 -7.83 12.79 -16.75
N PRO A 523 -7.71 12.62 -18.09
CA PRO A 523 -8.14 11.39 -18.75
C PRO A 523 -7.30 10.19 -18.32
N GLN A 524 -7.85 9.00 -18.48
CA GLN A 524 -7.18 7.74 -18.27
C GLN A 524 -5.84 7.65 -19.03
N ARG A 525 -4.77 7.19 -18.37
CA ARG A 525 -3.41 7.13 -18.92
C ARG A 525 -3.29 6.09 -20.02
N GLN A 526 -3.76 4.90 -19.78
CA GLN A 526 -3.73 3.77 -20.70
C GLN A 526 -4.92 2.84 -20.45
N LYS A 527 -5.27 2.04 -21.46
CA LYS A 527 -6.25 0.99 -21.31
C LYS A 527 -5.67 -0.17 -20.52
N ALA A 528 -6.51 -0.93 -19.81
CA ALA A 528 -6.08 -2.16 -19.16
C ALA A 528 -5.49 -3.16 -20.14
N ALA A 529 -4.58 -4.01 -19.64
CA ALA A 529 -4.20 -5.21 -20.36
C ALA A 529 -5.41 -6.14 -20.55
N THR A 530 -5.38 -7.00 -21.55
CA THR A 530 -6.38 -8.04 -21.76
C THR A 530 -5.70 -9.40 -21.89
N PHE A 531 -6.38 -10.45 -21.41
CA PHE A 531 -5.94 -11.85 -21.61
C PHE A 531 -6.55 -12.50 -22.86
N ASN A 532 -7.40 -11.78 -23.55
CA ASN A 532 -8.04 -12.24 -24.79
C ASN A 532 -7.48 -11.52 -26.04
N LEU A 533 -8.14 -11.65 -27.17
CA LEU A 533 -7.70 -11.09 -28.46
C LEU A 533 -8.28 -9.68 -28.74
N ASP A 534 -9.04 -9.08 -27.81
CA ASP A 534 -9.77 -7.83 -28.06
C ASP A 534 -8.83 -6.68 -28.44
N ASP A 535 -7.67 -6.56 -27.79
CA ASP A 535 -6.68 -5.54 -28.15
C ASP A 535 -6.09 -5.76 -29.55
N ILE A 536 -5.91 -7.01 -29.96
CA ILE A 536 -5.42 -7.34 -31.31
C ILE A 536 -6.46 -6.93 -32.33
N PHE A 537 -7.72 -7.25 -32.10
CA PHE A 537 -8.83 -6.87 -32.98
C PHE A 537 -9.06 -5.34 -32.99
N ALA A 538 -8.90 -4.66 -31.87
CA ALA A 538 -8.97 -3.20 -31.81
C ALA A 538 -7.87 -2.55 -32.65
N LYS A 539 -6.62 -3.00 -32.52
CA LYS A 539 -5.49 -2.50 -33.32
C LYS A 539 -5.64 -2.79 -34.81
N LEU A 540 -6.19 -3.95 -35.17
CA LEU A 540 -6.49 -4.27 -36.57
C LEU A 540 -7.55 -3.33 -37.17
N LYS A 541 -8.60 -3.00 -36.42
CA LYS A 541 -9.62 -2.04 -36.83
C LYS A 541 -9.06 -0.63 -36.98
N GLU A 542 -8.22 -0.17 -36.06
CA GLU A 542 -7.54 1.12 -36.13
C GLU A 542 -6.59 1.21 -37.33
N GLY A 543 -5.86 0.13 -37.64
CA GLY A 543 -4.97 0.03 -38.80
C GLY A 543 -5.70 -0.06 -40.13
N SER A 544 -6.95 -0.56 -40.13
CA SER A 544 -7.79 -0.65 -41.33
C SER A 544 -8.53 0.66 -41.63
N ALA A 545 -8.55 1.62 -40.68
CA ALA A 545 -9.19 2.95 -40.85
C ALA A 545 -8.22 4.02 -41.37
N LYS A 546 -6.98 3.66 -41.69
CA LYS A 546 -5.97 4.47 -42.38
C LYS A 546 -5.79 3.98 -43.82
#